data_721293a0de6b72c31295d425c91b58f4
#
_entry.id   721293a0de6b72c31295d425c91b58f4
#
_cell.length_a   1.000
_cell.length_b   1.000
_cell.length_c   1.000
_cell.angle_alpha   90.00
_cell.angle_beta   90.00
_cell.angle_gamma   90.00
#
_symmetry.space_group_name_H-M   'P 1'
#
loop_
_entity.id
_entity.type
_entity.pdbx_description
1 polymer ?
#
loop_
_entity_poly.entity_id
_entity_poly.type
_entity_poly.pdbx_seq_one_letter_code
_entity_poly.pdbx_strand_id
1 'polypeptide(L)'
;MTASSETGPAQFTLLNRMQDKTHSLQHIDMAAECTDHMVAGIDTTGDALCFLMWEISQPRSFHVQQRLQEELRNNPEAQFDKLPYLDAVVSEGLRCFPAIPMSLPRYVPVGGRTIDGYFLPEKTIVSCQAYSTHRINELVFPQPETFNPERWLESKGELDRKRLFFAFASGGRGCIGKQ
;
A
#
# COMPACT_ATOMS: atom_id res chain seq x y z
N MET A 1 24.42 -22.04 37.40
CA MET A 1 24.19 -22.76 36.12
C MET A 1 22.86 -22.31 35.59
N THR A 2 22.85 -21.29 34.76
CA THR A 2 21.64 -20.79 34.08
C THR A 2 21.66 -21.32 32.65
N ALA A 3 20.76 -22.25 32.37
CA ALA A 3 20.56 -22.76 31.02
C ALA A 3 19.98 -21.62 30.16
N SER A 4 20.77 -21.08 29.22
CA SER A 4 20.28 -20.28 28.12
C SER A 4 19.40 -21.15 27.25
N SER A 5 18.07 -20.96 27.28
CA SER A 5 17.18 -21.54 26.30
C SER A 5 17.49 -20.87 24.96
N GLU A 6 18.24 -21.55 24.11
CA GLU A 6 18.30 -21.24 22.68
C GLU A 6 16.89 -21.51 22.10
N THR A 7 16.07 -20.48 22.09
CA THR A 7 14.84 -20.48 21.29
C THR A 7 15.29 -20.38 19.83
N GLY A 8 15.28 -21.49 19.11
CA GLY A 8 15.47 -21.50 17.66
C GLY A 8 14.49 -20.52 16.99
N PRO A 9 14.78 -20.05 15.79
CA PRO A 9 13.92 -19.10 15.10
C PRO A 9 12.49 -19.64 15.01
N ALA A 10 11.51 -18.80 15.30
CA ALA A 10 10.09 -19.19 15.27
C ALA A 10 9.75 -19.86 13.93
N GLN A 11 9.02 -20.96 13.99
CA GLN A 11 8.78 -21.89 12.87
C GLN A 11 8.17 -21.26 11.60
N PHE A 12 7.66 -20.03 11.68
CA PHE A 12 7.00 -19.30 10.60
C PHE A 12 7.73 -18.01 10.19
N THR A 13 9.01 -17.86 10.43
CA THR A 13 9.77 -16.69 9.99
C THR A 13 10.21 -16.82 8.53
N LEU A 14 10.37 -15.67 7.86
CA LEU A 14 10.95 -15.62 6.51
C LEU A 14 12.30 -16.33 6.46
N LEU A 15 13.17 -16.05 7.43
CA LEU A 15 14.50 -16.67 7.54
C LEU A 15 14.41 -18.21 7.61
N ASN A 16 13.50 -18.75 8.42
CA ASN A 16 13.32 -20.20 8.52
C ASN A 16 12.86 -20.83 7.19
N ARG A 17 11.97 -20.14 6.45
CA ARG A 17 11.55 -20.59 5.11
C ARG A 17 12.69 -20.58 4.10
N MET A 18 13.55 -19.56 4.14
CA MET A 18 14.68 -19.44 3.23
C MET A 18 15.81 -20.44 3.56
N GLN A 19 15.91 -20.89 4.81
CA GLN A 19 16.86 -21.95 5.24
C GLN A 19 16.46 -23.35 4.78
N ASP A 20 15.27 -23.52 4.23
CA ASP A 20 14.86 -24.79 3.66
C ASP A 20 15.79 -25.16 2.49
N LYS A 21 16.38 -26.36 2.60
CA LYS A 21 17.38 -26.87 1.66
C LYS A 21 16.89 -27.00 0.20
N THR A 22 15.58 -26.85 -0.02
CA THR A 22 14.99 -26.87 -1.37
C THR A 22 15.33 -25.64 -2.20
N HIS A 23 15.75 -24.52 -1.57
CA HIS A 23 15.94 -23.22 -2.26
C HIS A 23 17.38 -22.86 -2.57
N SER A 24 18.37 -23.62 -2.11
CA SER A 24 19.81 -23.42 -2.41
C SER A 24 20.34 -21.98 -2.22
N LEU A 25 19.72 -21.19 -1.31
CA LEU A 25 20.11 -19.80 -1.05
C LEU A 25 21.38 -19.72 -0.20
N GLN A 26 22.26 -18.79 -0.55
CA GLN A 26 23.44 -18.49 0.26
C GLN A 26 23.06 -17.57 1.45
N HIS A 27 23.88 -17.55 2.49
CA HIS A 27 23.65 -16.69 3.65
C HIS A 27 23.54 -15.21 3.28
N ILE A 28 24.30 -14.76 2.29
CA ILE A 28 24.25 -13.37 1.82
C ILE A 28 22.91 -13.04 1.15
N ASP A 29 22.35 -13.97 0.38
CA ASP A 29 21.05 -13.80 -0.28
C ASP A 29 19.93 -13.72 0.76
N MET A 30 19.97 -14.59 1.78
CA MET A 30 19.00 -14.56 2.88
C MET A 30 19.10 -13.27 3.70
N ALA A 31 20.31 -12.78 3.97
CA ALA A 31 20.51 -11.51 4.68
C ALA A 31 19.99 -10.32 3.87
N ALA A 32 20.26 -10.30 2.56
CA ALA A 32 19.77 -9.27 1.66
C ALA A 32 18.23 -9.25 1.62
N GLU A 33 17.60 -10.41 1.47
CA GLU A 33 16.15 -10.54 1.43
C GLU A 33 15.47 -10.11 2.74
N CYS A 34 16.04 -10.51 3.89
CA CYS A 34 15.55 -10.06 5.20
C CYS A 34 15.66 -8.54 5.35
N THR A 35 16.77 -7.95 4.90
CA THR A 35 16.99 -6.50 4.95
C THR A 35 15.99 -5.77 4.06
N ASP A 36 15.78 -6.25 2.84
CA ASP A 36 14.82 -5.68 1.88
C ASP A 36 13.40 -5.65 2.45
N HIS A 37 12.95 -6.75 3.03
CA HIS A 37 11.62 -6.81 3.67
C HIS A 37 11.51 -5.88 4.88
N MET A 38 12.57 -5.76 5.67
CA MET A 38 12.59 -4.86 6.83
C MET A 38 12.50 -3.40 6.40
N VAL A 39 13.32 -2.98 5.44
CA VAL A 39 13.32 -1.60 4.92
C VAL A 39 11.99 -1.28 4.25
N ALA A 40 11.49 -2.19 3.39
CA ALA A 40 10.21 -2.00 2.72
C ALA A 40 9.05 -1.80 3.72
N GLY A 41 9.04 -2.51 4.83
CA GLY A 41 7.99 -2.40 5.85
C GLY A 41 8.10 -1.17 6.74
N ILE A 42 9.32 -0.70 7.02
CA ILE A 42 9.55 0.45 7.89
C ILE A 42 9.26 1.76 7.14
N ASP A 43 9.93 1.98 6.02
CA ASP A 43 9.93 3.27 5.33
C ASP A 43 8.55 3.58 4.75
N THR A 44 7.96 2.65 3.99
CA THR A 44 6.69 2.92 3.31
C THR A 44 5.53 3.12 4.27
N THR A 45 5.46 2.32 5.33
CA THR A 45 4.42 2.46 6.35
C THR A 45 4.64 3.71 7.19
N GLY A 46 5.89 4.00 7.56
CA GLY A 46 6.27 5.19 8.31
C GLY A 46 5.92 6.47 7.57
N ASP A 47 6.29 6.57 6.30
CA ASP A 47 6.00 7.74 5.47
C ASP A 47 4.49 7.94 5.28
N ALA A 48 3.75 6.87 4.95
CA ALA A 48 2.29 6.95 4.79
C ALA A 48 1.60 7.44 6.07
N LEU A 49 2.01 6.92 7.24
CA LEU A 49 1.47 7.37 8.53
C LEU A 49 1.88 8.81 8.86
N CYS A 50 3.11 9.20 8.58
CA CYS A 50 3.59 10.56 8.83
C CYS A 50 2.76 11.59 8.06
N PHE A 51 2.56 11.39 6.76
CA PHE A 51 1.75 12.29 5.94
C PHE A 51 0.28 12.26 6.31
N LEU A 52 -0.29 11.10 6.63
CA LEU A 52 -1.67 10.99 7.08
C LEU A 52 -1.88 11.75 8.41
N MET A 53 -1.00 11.54 9.39
CA MET A 53 -1.05 12.25 10.68
C MET A 53 -0.89 13.76 10.51
N TRP A 54 0.02 14.18 9.61
CA TRP A 54 0.16 15.58 9.26
C TRP A 54 -1.15 16.15 8.69
N GLU A 55 -1.79 15.46 7.72
CA GLU A 55 -3.04 15.93 7.09
C GLU A 55 -4.18 16.06 8.09
N ILE A 56 -4.44 15.01 8.88
CA ILE A 56 -5.54 15.06 9.86
C ILE A 56 -5.28 16.06 11.01
N SER A 57 -4.05 16.52 11.19
CA SER A 57 -3.68 17.57 12.15
C SER A 57 -3.90 18.99 11.61
N GLN A 58 -4.20 19.13 10.31
CA GLN A 58 -4.46 20.46 9.73
C GLN A 58 -5.84 21.00 10.11
N PRO A 59 -5.99 22.32 10.30
CA PRO A 59 -7.31 22.91 10.62
C PRO A 59 -8.41 22.54 9.63
N ARG A 60 -8.08 22.41 8.33
CA ARG A 60 -9.01 22.01 7.28
C ARG A 60 -9.58 20.61 7.45
N SER A 61 -8.83 19.71 8.11
CA SER A 61 -9.16 18.31 8.32
C SER A 61 -9.63 18.00 9.75
N PHE A 62 -9.83 19.03 10.58
CA PHE A 62 -10.22 18.85 11.99
C PHE A 62 -11.55 18.08 12.14
N HIS A 63 -12.50 18.29 11.23
CA HIS A 63 -13.76 17.54 11.20
C HIS A 63 -13.56 16.04 10.97
N VAL A 64 -12.54 15.65 10.17
CA VAL A 64 -12.17 14.26 9.95
C VAL A 64 -11.64 13.64 11.24
N GLN A 65 -10.76 14.35 11.94
CA GLN A 65 -10.22 13.92 13.22
C GLN A 65 -11.32 13.70 14.26
N GLN A 66 -12.26 14.65 14.36
CA GLN A 66 -13.38 14.53 15.30
C GLN A 66 -14.25 13.29 15.00
N ARG A 67 -14.63 13.10 13.74
CA ARG A 67 -15.46 11.97 13.34
C ARG A 67 -14.74 10.63 13.56
N LEU A 68 -13.44 10.54 13.27
CA LEU A 68 -12.64 9.36 13.55
C LEU A 68 -12.62 9.04 15.05
N GLN A 69 -12.44 10.08 15.89
CA GLN A 69 -12.50 9.90 17.35
C GLN A 69 -13.88 9.44 17.85
N GLU A 70 -14.96 9.93 17.24
CA GLU A 70 -16.32 9.48 17.56
C GLU A 70 -16.53 8.01 17.20
N GLU A 71 -16.10 7.58 16.02
CA GLU A 71 -16.18 6.18 15.62
C GLU A 71 -15.43 5.27 16.62
N LEU A 72 -14.19 5.64 16.96
CA LEU A 72 -13.38 4.87 17.91
C LEU A 72 -13.99 4.81 19.31
N ARG A 73 -14.53 5.92 19.84
CA ARG A 73 -15.20 5.96 21.14
C ARG A 73 -16.48 5.13 21.19
N ASN A 74 -17.21 5.12 20.08
CA ASN A 74 -18.49 4.39 19.99
C ASN A 74 -18.28 2.88 19.76
N ASN A 75 -17.08 2.46 19.37
CA ASN A 75 -16.77 1.07 19.06
C ASN A 75 -15.47 0.60 19.75
N PRO A 76 -15.37 0.67 21.10
CA PRO A 76 -14.11 0.42 21.81
C PRO A 76 -13.58 -1.01 21.69
N GLU A 77 -14.48 -1.98 21.43
CA GLU A 77 -14.13 -3.41 21.29
C GLU A 77 -14.06 -3.87 19.82
N ALA A 78 -14.29 -2.97 18.86
CA ALA A 78 -14.27 -3.35 17.47
C ALA A 78 -12.84 -3.61 16.98
N GLN A 79 -12.67 -4.60 16.13
CA GLN A 79 -11.43 -4.79 15.38
C GLN A 79 -11.26 -3.64 14.40
N PHE A 80 -10.03 -3.17 14.19
CA PHE A 80 -9.76 -2.00 13.35
C PHE A 80 -10.21 -2.16 11.90
N ASP A 81 -10.20 -3.38 11.37
CA ASP A 81 -10.71 -3.72 10.02
C ASP A 81 -12.24 -3.70 9.91
N LYS A 82 -12.97 -3.47 11.02
CA LYS A 82 -14.43 -3.33 11.07
C LYS A 82 -14.89 -1.89 11.32
N LEU A 83 -13.98 -0.94 11.24
CA LEU A 83 -14.27 0.49 11.43
C LEU A 83 -14.28 1.19 10.06
N PRO A 84 -15.46 1.42 9.47
CA PRO A 84 -15.57 1.90 8.10
C PRO A 84 -15.00 3.30 7.89
N TYR A 85 -15.10 4.18 8.88
CA TYR A 85 -14.53 5.52 8.75
C TYR A 85 -13.01 5.52 8.89
N LEU A 86 -12.47 4.69 9.77
CA LEU A 86 -11.03 4.47 9.88
C LEU A 86 -10.46 3.95 8.55
N ASP A 87 -11.10 2.94 7.94
CA ASP A 87 -10.70 2.42 6.63
C ASP A 87 -10.75 3.50 5.54
N ALA A 88 -11.81 4.32 5.54
CA ALA A 88 -11.95 5.45 4.64
C ALA A 88 -10.84 6.51 4.80
N VAL A 89 -10.48 6.84 6.04
CA VAL A 89 -9.39 7.79 6.36
C VAL A 89 -8.04 7.24 5.89
N VAL A 90 -7.75 5.97 6.15
CA VAL A 90 -6.51 5.31 5.71
C VAL A 90 -6.46 5.23 4.19
N SER A 91 -7.54 4.82 3.54
CA SER A 91 -7.62 4.74 2.08
C SER A 91 -7.41 6.10 1.42
N GLU A 92 -8.01 7.15 1.95
CA GLU A 92 -7.81 8.52 1.43
C GLU A 92 -6.38 9.02 1.68
N GLY A 93 -5.79 8.70 2.82
CA GLY A 93 -4.39 8.99 3.11
C GLY A 93 -3.46 8.37 2.08
N LEU A 94 -3.63 7.08 1.79
CA LEU A 94 -2.85 6.36 0.80
C LEU A 94 -3.10 6.84 -0.63
N ARG A 95 -4.30 7.35 -0.94
CA ARG A 95 -4.61 7.97 -2.21
C ARG A 95 -3.90 9.31 -2.38
N CYS A 96 -3.98 10.17 -1.37
CA CYS A 96 -3.38 11.51 -1.40
C CYS A 96 -1.86 11.46 -1.29
N PHE A 97 -1.35 10.57 -0.43
CA PHE A 97 0.07 10.47 -0.06
C PHE A 97 0.57 9.02 -0.26
N PRO A 98 0.59 8.50 -1.50
CA PRO A 98 1.12 7.16 -1.72
C PRO A 98 2.60 7.12 -1.33
N ALA A 99 2.98 6.13 -0.52
CA ALA A 99 4.36 5.98 -0.03
C ALA A 99 5.38 5.82 -1.19
N ILE A 100 4.95 5.23 -2.31
CA ILE A 100 5.74 5.18 -3.55
C ILE A 100 5.01 5.99 -4.62
N PRO A 101 5.20 7.32 -4.67
CA PRO A 101 4.49 8.18 -5.61
C PRO A 101 5.01 8.09 -7.05
N MET A 102 6.24 7.61 -7.22
CA MET A 102 6.97 7.57 -8.49
C MET A 102 6.47 6.47 -9.43
N SER A 103 6.95 6.50 -10.66
CA SER A 103 6.62 5.52 -11.67
C SER A 103 7.25 4.15 -11.40
N LEU A 104 6.49 3.09 -11.67
CA LEU A 104 6.95 1.71 -11.57
C LEU A 104 7.12 1.12 -12.97
N PRO A 105 8.34 1.19 -13.56
CA PRO A 105 8.57 0.82 -14.96
C PRO A 105 8.44 -0.68 -15.20
N ARG A 106 7.94 -1.02 -16.39
CA ARG A 106 7.86 -2.38 -16.96
C ARG A 106 8.29 -2.35 -18.42
N TYR A 107 8.83 -3.44 -18.90
CA TYR A 107 9.09 -3.63 -20.32
C TYR A 107 7.90 -4.30 -20.99
N VAL A 108 7.56 -3.80 -22.17
CA VAL A 108 6.63 -4.50 -23.07
C VAL A 108 7.28 -5.81 -23.49
N PRO A 109 6.57 -6.95 -23.38
CA PRO A 109 7.13 -8.26 -23.70
C PRO A 109 7.45 -8.44 -25.19
N VAL A 110 8.19 -9.52 -25.48
CA VAL A 110 8.49 -9.93 -26.86
C VAL A 110 7.21 -10.04 -27.68
N GLY A 111 7.23 -9.53 -28.91
CA GLY A 111 6.09 -9.45 -29.81
C GLY A 111 5.25 -8.17 -29.67
N GLY A 112 5.58 -7.31 -28.70
CA GLY A 112 4.81 -6.09 -28.46
C GLY A 112 3.48 -6.33 -27.75
N ARG A 113 2.75 -5.27 -27.44
CA ARG A 113 1.43 -5.34 -26.80
C ARG A 113 0.58 -4.12 -27.15
N THR A 114 -0.71 -4.33 -27.36
CA THR A 114 -1.68 -3.24 -27.45
C THR A 114 -2.14 -2.86 -26.04
N ILE A 115 -2.00 -1.56 -25.69
CA ILE A 115 -2.46 -0.99 -24.43
C ILE A 115 -3.34 0.20 -24.79
N ASP A 116 -4.57 0.19 -24.33
CA ASP A 116 -5.57 1.25 -24.57
C ASP A 116 -5.72 1.62 -26.06
N GLY A 117 -5.73 0.61 -26.94
CA GLY A 117 -5.83 0.79 -28.41
C GLY A 117 -4.54 1.13 -29.14
N TYR A 118 -3.45 1.42 -28.44
CA TYR A 118 -2.15 1.73 -29.02
C TYR A 118 -1.21 0.52 -29.02
N PHE A 119 -0.67 0.16 -30.17
CA PHE A 119 0.36 -0.88 -30.25
C PHE A 119 1.70 -0.34 -29.75
N LEU A 120 2.27 -1.01 -28.77
CA LEU A 120 3.58 -0.71 -28.23
C LEU A 120 4.57 -1.81 -28.62
N PRO A 121 5.69 -1.48 -29.28
CA PRO A 121 6.75 -2.44 -29.62
C PRO A 121 7.33 -3.10 -28.36
N GLU A 122 7.94 -4.27 -28.53
CA GLU A 122 8.70 -4.93 -27.47
C GLU A 122 9.81 -4.02 -26.92
N LYS A 123 10.18 -4.22 -25.67
CA LYS A 123 11.18 -3.41 -24.93
C LYS A 123 10.80 -1.95 -24.71
N THR A 124 9.65 -1.48 -25.21
CA THR A 124 9.12 -0.17 -24.79
C THR A 124 8.95 -0.16 -23.28
N ILE A 125 9.44 0.89 -22.62
CA ILE A 125 9.23 1.07 -21.19
C ILE A 125 7.87 1.74 -20.96
N VAL A 126 7.01 1.08 -20.22
CA VAL A 126 5.71 1.61 -19.76
C VAL A 126 5.72 1.68 -18.24
N SER A 127 5.05 2.65 -17.67
CA SER A 127 4.98 2.80 -16.22
C SER A 127 3.61 3.27 -15.75
N CYS A 128 3.26 2.90 -14.53
CA CYS A 128 2.12 3.43 -13.81
C CYS A 128 2.64 4.13 -12.55
N GLN A 129 2.07 5.29 -12.25
CA GLN A 129 2.48 6.12 -11.13
C GLN A 129 1.27 6.33 -10.22
N ALA A 130 1.36 5.90 -8.97
CA ALA A 130 0.26 5.98 -8.01
C ALA A 130 -0.26 7.42 -7.85
N TYR A 131 0.63 8.37 -7.70
CA TYR A 131 0.27 9.79 -7.58
C TYR A 131 -0.63 10.28 -8.72
N SER A 132 -0.27 9.99 -9.97
CA SER A 132 -1.05 10.39 -11.15
C SER A 132 -2.33 9.59 -11.30
N THR A 133 -2.26 8.26 -11.08
CA THR A 133 -3.43 7.38 -11.21
C THR A 133 -4.56 7.78 -10.27
N HIS A 134 -4.22 8.24 -9.07
CA HIS A 134 -5.17 8.69 -8.07
C HIS A 134 -5.77 10.08 -8.33
N ARG A 135 -5.32 10.77 -9.40
CA ARG A 135 -5.70 12.17 -9.67
C ARG A 135 -6.23 12.41 -11.08
N ILE A 136 -5.79 11.62 -12.04
CA ILE A 136 -6.04 11.89 -13.46
C ILE A 136 -7.52 11.79 -13.86
N ASN A 137 -8.32 11.00 -13.16
CA ASN A 137 -9.74 10.79 -13.48
C ASN A 137 -10.64 11.41 -12.41
N GLU A 138 -11.08 12.64 -12.68
CA GLU A 138 -11.96 13.39 -11.78
C GLU A 138 -13.40 12.86 -11.71
N LEU A 139 -13.82 11.99 -12.65
CA LEU A 139 -15.11 11.31 -12.56
C LEU A 139 -15.07 10.23 -11.46
N VAL A 140 -13.91 9.66 -11.19
CA VAL A 140 -13.71 8.64 -10.15
C VAL A 140 -13.29 9.27 -8.83
N PHE A 141 -12.38 10.25 -8.90
CA PHE A 141 -11.89 11.01 -7.74
C PHE A 141 -12.17 12.51 -7.93
N PRO A 142 -13.42 12.97 -7.73
CA PRO A 142 -13.74 14.40 -7.80
C PRO A 142 -12.92 15.21 -6.83
N GLN A 143 -12.46 16.40 -7.25
CA GLN A 143 -11.57 17.25 -6.46
C GLN A 143 -10.36 16.46 -5.92
N PRO A 144 -9.50 15.94 -6.81
CA PRO A 144 -8.49 14.94 -6.45
C PRO A 144 -7.43 15.45 -5.46
N GLU A 145 -7.24 16.77 -5.36
CA GLU A 145 -6.31 17.38 -4.41
C GLU A 145 -6.91 17.57 -3.01
N THR A 146 -8.21 17.34 -2.85
CA THR A 146 -8.90 17.48 -1.56
C THR A 146 -8.86 16.16 -0.82
N PHE A 147 -8.41 16.20 0.45
CA PHE A 147 -8.51 15.07 1.37
C PHE A 147 -9.95 14.91 1.82
N ASN A 148 -10.63 13.89 1.31
CA ASN A 148 -12.04 13.62 1.58
C ASN A 148 -12.31 12.12 1.78
N PRO A 149 -12.25 11.61 3.02
CA PRO A 149 -12.54 10.22 3.33
C PRO A 149 -13.95 9.76 2.96
N GLU A 150 -14.93 10.68 2.91
CA GLU A 150 -16.33 10.35 2.63
C GLU A 150 -16.52 9.62 1.29
N ARG A 151 -15.67 9.92 0.30
CA ARG A 151 -15.73 9.24 -1.00
C ARG A 151 -15.62 7.72 -0.91
N TRP A 152 -14.97 7.20 0.11
CA TRP A 152 -14.78 5.77 0.31
C TRP A 152 -16.00 5.09 0.96
N LEU A 153 -16.89 5.87 1.56
CA LEU A 153 -18.16 5.40 2.13
C LEU A 153 -19.31 5.38 1.11
N GLU A 154 -19.12 6.03 -0.03
CA GLU A 154 -20.11 6.09 -1.09
C GLU A 154 -20.12 4.78 -1.89
N SER A 155 -21.28 4.13 -2.01
CA SER A 155 -21.46 2.95 -2.85
C SER A 155 -21.37 3.25 -4.35
N LYS A 156 -21.81 4.46 -4.76
CA LYS A 156 -21.70 4.90 -6.16
C LYS A 156 -20.24 5.08 -6.55
N GLY A 157 -19.80 4.41 -7.62
CA GLY A 157 -18.43 4.48 -8.12
C GLY A 157 -17.38 3.71 -7.30
N GLU A 158 -17.79 2.89 -6.33
CA GLU A 158 -16.89 2.11 -5.47
C GLU A 158 -15.96 1.20 -6.29
N LEU A 159 -16.49 0.50 -7.29
CA LEU A 159 -15.70 -0.40 -8.14
C LEU A 159 -14.61 0.34 -8.91
N ASP A 160 -14.94 1.53 -9.44
CA ASP A 160 -13.97 2.34 -10.18
C ASP A 160 -12.90 2.91 -9.25
N ARG A 161 -13.27 3.36 -8.05
CA ARG A 161 -12.29 3.79 -7.04
C ARG A 161 -11.35 2.66 -6.66
N LYS A 162 -11.88 1.46 -6.36
CA LYS A 162 -11.06 0.28 -6.05
C LYS A 162 -10.14 -0.11 -7.21
N ARG A 163 -10.62 -0.01 -8.45
CA ARG A 163 -9.83 -0.32 -9.65
C ARG A 163 -8.68 0.65 -9.86
N LEU A 164 -8.90 1.93 -9.62
CA LEU A 164 -7.87 2.97 -9.78
C LEU A 164 -7.00 3.17 -8.53
N PHE A 165 -7.35 2.55 -7.42
CA PHE A 165 -6.55 2.60 -6.19
C PHE A 165 -5.26 1.78 -6.34
N PHE A 166 -4.17 2.47 -6.64
CA PHE A 166 -2.88 1.88 -7.00
C PHE A 166 -1.81 2.04 -5.90
N ALA A 167 -2.20 2.34 -4.67
CA ALA A 167 -1.27 2.56 -3.54
C ALA A 167 -0.35 1.36 -3.27
N PHE A 168 -0.83 0.15 -3.55
CA PHE A 168 -0.10 -1.11 -3.36
C PHE A 168 0.33 -1.76 -4.67
N ALA A 169 0.35 -1.02 -5.77
CA ALA A 169 0.54 -1.54 -7.13
C ALA A 169 -0.49 -2.65 -7.49
N SER A 170 -0.25 -3.43 -8.53
CA SER A 170 -1.16 -4.52 -8.95
C SER A 170 -0.44 -5.62 -9.71
N GLY A 171 -1.15 -6.75 -9.93
CA GLY A 171 -0.65 -7.91 -10.65
C GLY A 171 0.47 -8.63 -9.91
N GLY A 172 1.32 -9.36 -10.65
CA GLY A 172 2.41 -10.17 -10.09
C GLY A 172 3.53 -9.38 -9.39
N ARG A 173 3.46 -8.05 -9.41
CA ARG A 173 4.37 -7.12 -8.71
C ARG A 173 3.62 -6.26 -7.70
N GLY A 174 2.41 -6.66 -7.33
CA GLY A 174 1.69 -6.04 -6.22
C GLY A 174 2.44 -6.17 -4.90
N CYS A 175 2.18 -5.26 -3.97
CA CYS A 175 2.80 -5.27 -2.65
C CYS A 175 2.46 -6.57 -1.90
N ILE A 176 3.48 -7.30 -1.46
CA ILE A 176 3.29 -8.53 -0.67
C ILE A 176 2.93 -8.24 0.79
N GLY A 177 3.20 -7.03 1.26
CA GLY A 177 2.82 -6.57 2.61
C GLY A 177 1.39 -6.05 2.73
N LYS A 178 0.61 -6.09 1.66
CA LYS A 178 -0.81 -5.75 1.66
C LYS A 178 -1.61 -6.94 2.22
N GLN A 179 -1.75 -7.03 3.52
CA GLN A 179 -2.65 -7.99 4.18
C GLN A 179 -3.34 -7.33 5.38
#